data_1978c271be79d2cacfcf0fe8fd9e4a1e
#
_entry.id   1978c271be79d2cacfcf0fe8fd9e4a1e
#
_cell.length_a   1.000
_cell.length_b   1.000
_cell.length_c   1.000
_cell.angle_alpha   90.00
_cell.angle_beta   90.00
_cell.angle_gamma   90.00
#
_symmetry.space_group_name_H-M   'P 1'
#
loop_
_entity.id
_entity.type
_entity.pdbx_description
1 polymer ?
#
loop_
_entity_poly.entity_id
_entity_poly.type
_entity_poly.pdbx_seq_one_letter_code
_entity_poly.pdbx_strand_id
1 'polypeptide(L)'
;RHKGFIPWDDDVDISMFREDYEIFLEKAPALLRPDFCIQNGRKNNFFPAVNTNLSLKGTICVPDEFMTCPFTYAISIGIFPFDKIPADPKKLAKVKRQTWFWGRLNFLLVTPTPRVPLTGWKKKVALAGCFVIHHGLKLFRVSSAFIQRKWDEAARTAEDENTNHYASFVEPDPENWSMDKEDV
;
A
#
# COMPACT_ATOMS: atom_id res chain seq x y z
N ARG A 1 19.38 2.78 -16.38
CA ARG A 1 19.51 4.22 -16.63
C ARG A 1 20.67 4.79 -15.84
N HIS A 2 20.69 4.64 -14.53
CA HIS A 2 21.83 4.98 -13.67
C HIS A 2 22.56 3.70 -13.31
N LYS A 3 23.84 3.59 -13.54
CA LYS A 3 24.63 2.39 -13.22
C LYS A 3 24.89 2.28 -11.70
N GLY A 4 23.91 2.60 -10.87
CA GLY A 4 23.97 2.62 -9.41
C GLY A 4 22.77 3.37 -8.82
N PHE A 5 22.89 3.78 -7.56
CA PHE A 5 21.85 4.54 -6.88
C PHE A 5 21.53 5.86 -7.57
N ILE A 6 20.25 6.22 -7.59
CA ILE A 6 19.78 7.53 -8.07
C ILE A 6 20.13 8.56 -6.98
N PRO A 7 20.94 9.61 -7.25
CA PRO A 7 21.47 10.50 -6.21
C PRO A 7 20.45 11.32 -5.42
N TRP A 8 19.20 11.40 -5.91
CA TRP A 8 18.09 12.14 -5.29
C TRP A 8 16.97 11.25 -4.80
N ASP A 9 17.20 9.93 -4.76
CA ASP A 9 16.25 8.93 -4.31
C ASP A 9 16.77 8.35 -2.98
N ASP A 10 15.99 8.44 -1.92
CA ASP A 10 16.38 8.10 -0.55
C ASP A 10 15.68 6.86 0.00
N ASP A 11 14.89 6.19 -0.83
CA ASP A 11 14.22 4.94 -0.49
C ASP A 11 14.67 3.75 -1.35
N VAL A 12 14.29 2.57 -0.93
CA VAL A 12 14.50 1.31 -1.66
C VAL A 12 13.18 0.55 -1.64
N ASP A 13 12.67 0.31 -2.83
CA ASP A 13 11.45 -0.46 -3.03
C ASP A 13 11.76 -1.78 -3.74
N ILE A 14 11.13 -2.84 -3.29
CA ILE A 14 11.21 -4.17 -3.86
C ILE A 14 9.83 -4.60 -4.32
N SER A 15 9.72 -5.06 -5.55
CA SER A 15 8.51 -5.67 -6.07
C SER A 15 8.64 -7.18 -6.07
N MET A 16 7.58 -7.89 -5.72
CA MET A 16 7.49 -9.34 -5.76
C MET A 16 6.21 -9.76 -6.46
N PHE A 17 6.26 -10.76 -7.32
CA PHE A 17 5.04 -11.38 -7.82
C PHE A 17 4.19 -11.89 -6.66
N ARG A 18 2.87 -11.84 -6.82
CA ARG A 18 1.92 -12.14 -5.74
C ARG A 18 2.21 -13.47 -5.04
N GLU A 19 2.54 -14.50 -5.79
CA GLU A 19 2.84 -15.83 -5.24
C GLU A 19 4.06 -15.77 -4.30
N ASP A 20 5.16 -15.15 -4.73
CA ASP A 20 6.38 -15.00 -3.93
C ASP A 20 6.16 -14.06 -2.75
N TYR A 21 5.36 -13.00 -2.94
CA TYR A 21 4.98 -12.09 -1.87
C TYR A 21 4.21 -12.79 -0.74
N GLU A 22 3.28 -13.68 -1.05
CA GLU A 22 2.55 -14.46 -0.03
C GLU A 22 3.48 -15.43 0.70
N ILE A 23 4.38 -16.14 -0.03
CA ILE A 23 5.41 -17.01 0.54
C ILE A 23 6.34 -16.21 1.46
N PHE A 24 6.75 -15.01 1.03
CA PHE A 24 7.57 -14.11 1.83
C PHE A 24 6.86 -13.73 3.14
N LEU A 25 5.60 -13.31 3.08
CA LEU A 25 4.83 -12.93 4.27
C LEU A 25 4.64 -14.08 5.27
N GLU A 26 4.55 -15.31 4.77
CA GLU A 26 4.43 -16.52 5.59
C GLU A 26 5.76 -16.89 6.27
N LYS A 27 6.84 -16.94 5.48
CA LYS A 27 8.12 -17.53 5.92
C LYS A 27 9.09 -16.52 6.54
N ALA A 28 9.12 -15.28 6.05
CA ALA A 28 10.09 -14.29 6.49
C ALA A 28 10.08 -14.03 8.00
N PRO A 29 8.94 -13.96 8.71
CA PRO A 29 8.96 -13.73 10.16
C PRO A 29 9.78 -14.74 10.97
N ALA A 30 9.91 -15.98 10.49
CA ALA A 30 10.70 -17.02 11.15
C ALA A 30 12.19 -17.02 10.75
N LEU A 31 12.51 -16.43 9.61
CA LEU A 31 13.85 -16.44 9.01
C LEU A 31 14.61 -15.12 9.21
N LEU A 32 13.90 -14.03 9.50
CA LEU A 32 14.51 -12.74 9.71
C LEU A 32 15.35 -12.69 10.98
N ARG A 33 16.44 -11.95 10.91
CA ARG A 33 17.22 -11.60 12.10
C ARG A 33 16.32 -10.87 13.12
N PRO A 34 16.60 -11.00 14.45
CA PRO A 34 15.76 -10.44 15.49
C PRO A 34 15.56 -8.92 15.45
N ASP A 35 16.50 -8.20 14.82
CA ASP A 35 16.47 -6.75 14.64
C ASP A 35 15.53 -6.27 13.53
N PHE A 36 14.98 -7.18 12.71
CA PHE A 36 14.00 -6.85 11.68
C PHE A 36 12.57 -7.31 12.03
N CYS A 37 11.58 -6.68 11.41
CA CYS A 37 10.19 -7.11 11.48
C CYS A 37 9.44 -6.77 10.19
N ILE A 38 8.38 -7.52 9.94
CA ILE A 38 7.42 -7.27 8.88
C ILE A 38 6.27 -6.44 9.42
N GLN A 39 5.98 -5.31 8.77
CA GLN A 39 4.87 -4.43 9.10
C GLN A 39 3.94 -4.28 7.88
N ASN A 40 2.66 -4.54 8.06
CA ASN A 40 1.63 -4.39 7.03
C ASN A 40 0.23 -4.32 7.66
N GLY A 41 -0.77 -3.96 6.86
CA GLY A 41 -2.15 -3.85 7.30
C GLY A 41 -2.78 -5.15 7.79
N ARG A 42 -2.25 -6.33 7.40
CA ARG A 42 -2.77 -7.64 7.83
C ARG A 42 -2.43 -7.94 9.30
N LYS A 43 -1.28 -7.48 9.78
CA LYS A 43 -0.73 -7.79 11.12
C LYS A 43 -0.73 -6.58 12.05
N ASN A 44 -0.59 -5.39 11.52
CA ASN A 44 -0.45 -4.16 12.29
C ASN A 44 -1.69 -3.28 12.09
N ASN A 45 -2.49 -3.14 13.14
CA ASN A 45 -3.58 -2.18 13.10
C ASN A 45 -3.02 -0.76 12.94
N PHE A 46 -3.74 0.09 12.21
CA PHE A 46 -3.30 1.45 11.86
C PHE A 46 -2.04 1.53 10.98
N PHE A 47 -1.63 0.46 10.33
CA PHE A 47 -0.65 0.56 9.26
C PHE A 47 -1.27 1.28 8.06
N PRO A 48 -0.74 2.44 7.64
CA PRO A 48 -1.45 3.36 6.74
C PRO A 48 -1.35 3.00 5.25
N ALA A 49 -0.43 2.13 4.89
CA ALA A 49 -0.20 1.70 3.50
C ALA A 49 -0.86 0.33 3.22
N VAL A 50 -0.91 -0.05 1.95
CA VAL A 50 -1.40 -1.36 1.49
C VAL A 50 -0.28 -2.27 0.96
N ASN A 51 0.96 -1.79 0.94
CA ASN A 51 2.17 -2.60 0.76
C ASN A 51 2.63 -3.20 2.09
N THR A 52 3.77 -3.85 2.09
CA THR A 52 4.45 -4.36 3.28
C THR A 52 5.77 -3.62 3.47
N ASN A 53 6.16 -3.37 4.71
CA ASN A 53 7.46 -2.85 5.06
C ASN A 53 8.31 -3.92 5.78
N LEU A 54 9.54 -4.10 5.33
CA LEU A 54 10.58 -4.75 6.09
C LEU A 54 11.31 -3.68 6.90
N SER A 55 11.10 -3.67 8.20
CA SER A 55 11.46 -2.56 9.09
C SER A 55 12.55 -2.93 10.09
N LEU A 56 13.48 -2.00 10.35
CA LEU A 56 14.54 -2.14 11.35
C LEU A 56 14.01 -1.70 12.71
N LYS A 57 13.86 -2.63 13.64
CA LYS A 57 13.35 -2.37 15.01
C LYS A 57 14.24 -1.37 15.75
N GLY A 58 13.63 -0.59 16.62
CA GLY A 58 14.34 0.40 17.44
C GLY A 58 14.74 1.68 16.71
N THR A 59 14.36 1.81 15.43
CA THR A 59 14.51 3.05 14.66
C THR A 59 13.19 3.79 14.53
N ILE A 60 13.24 5.09 14.24
CA ILE A 60 12.06 5.93 13.97
C ILE A 60 12.33 6.71 12.69
N CYS A 61 11.43 6.56 11.71
CA CYS A 61 11.42 7.32 10.47
C CYS A 61 9.97 7.59 10.09
N VAL A 62 9.43 8.73 10.51
CA VAL A 62 8.00 9.04 10.37
C VAL A 62 7.84 10.16 9.35
N PRO A 63 7.19 9.91 8.20
CA PRO A 63 6.80 10.96 7.28
C PRO A 63 5.88 12.00 7.95
N ASP A 64 6.00 13.26 7.56
CA ASP A 64 5.26 14.38 8.15
C ASP A 64 3.74 14.16 8.24
N GLU A 65 3.15 13.55 7.22
CA GLU A 65 1.72 13.25 7.17
C GLU A 65 1.25 12.21 8.19
N PHE A 66 2.18 11.45 8.75
CA PHE A 66 1.90 10.39 9.72
C PHE A 66 2.35 10.71 11.13
N MET A 67 2.82 11.92 11.39
CA MET A 67 3.27 12.34 12.73
C MET A 67 2.21 12.20 13.84
N THR A 68 0.92 12.24 13.46
CA THR A 68 -0.21 12.03 14.39
C THR A 68 -0.78 10.62 14.33
N CYS A 69 -0.20 9.75 13.52
CA CYS A 69 -0.63 8.38 13.37
C CYS A 69 -0.28 7.56 14.62
N PRO A 70 -1.17 6.68 15.11
CA PRO A 70 -0.86 5.79 16.23
C PRO A 70 0.11 4.65 15.86
N PHE A 71 0.56 4.59 14.63
CA PHE A 71 1.54 3.63 14.16
C PHE A 71 2.95 4.25 14.14
N THR A 72 3.93 3.53 14.66
CA THR A 72 5.33 3.97 14.64
C THR A 72 6.02 3.43 13.39
N TYR A 73 6.42 4.33 12.51
CA TYR A 73 7.27 4.02 11.39
C TYR A 73 8.73 3.86 11.81
N ALA A 74 9.35 2.81 11.31
CA ALA A 74 10.78 2.57 11.43
C ALA A 74 11.48 2.82 10.08
N ILE A 75 12.79 2.85 10.04
CA ILE A 75 13.55 2.76 8.79
C ILE A 75 13.17 1.44 8.12
N SER A 76 12.74 1.48 6.89
CA SER A 76 12.18 0.32 6.20
C SER A 76 12.44 0.30 4.70
N ILE A 77 12.34 -0.89 4.14
CA ILE A 77 12.27 -1.13 2.71
C ILE A 77 10.81 -1.44 2.38
N GLY A 78 10.26 -0.76 1.36
CA GLY A 78 8.93 -1.05 0.82
C GLY A 78 8.94 -2.35 0.02
N ILE A 79 7.95 -3.21 0.24
CA ILE A 79 7.75 -4.45 -0.52
C ILE A 79 6.36 -4.43 -1.12
N PHE A 80 6.30 -4.41 -2.45
CA PHE A 80 5.09 -4.20 -3.23
C PHE A 80 4.67 -5.50 -3.91
N PRO A 81 3.41 -5.94 -3.72
CA PRO A 81 2.89 -7.05 -4.50
C PRO A 81 2.67 -6.64 -5.95
N PHE A 82 3.13 -7.47 -6.87
CA PHE A 82 2.83 -7.39 -8.30
C PHE A 82 1.74 -8.39 -8.64
N ASP A 83 0.61 -7.87 -9.06
CA ASP A 83 -0.57 -8.62 -9.48
C ASP A 83 -0.74 -8.57 -10.99
N LYS A 84 -1.41 -9.56 -11.56
CA LYS A 84 -1.75 -9.60 -12.98
C LYS A 84 -2.66 -8.44 -13.37
N ILE A 85 -2.33 -7.78 -14.47
CA ILE A 85 -3.17 -6.73 -15.06
C ILE A 85 -4.26 -7.39 -15.90
N PRO A 86 -5.55 -7.08 -15.66
CA PRO A 86 -6.64 -7.56 -16.52
C PRO A 86 -6.47 -7.13 -17.97
N ALA A 87 -6.65 -8.05 -18.89
CA ALA A 87 -6.59 -7.75 -20.33
C ALA A 87 -7.79 -6.89 -20.81
N ASP A 88 -8.95 -7.00 -20.15
CA ASP A 88 -10.12 -6.16 -20.42
C ASP A 88 -9.96 -4.78 -19.79
N PRO A 89 -9.94 -3.67 -20.58
CA PRO A 89 -9.83 -2.32 -20.06
C PRO A 89 -10.93 -1.92 -19.05
N LYS A 90 -12.14 -2.46 -19.20
CA LYS A 90 -13.24 -2.19 -18.25
C LYS A 90 -12.99 -2.87 -16.92
N LYS A 91 -12.46 -4.10 -16.96
CA LYS A 91 -12.07 -4.83 -15.75
C LYS A 91 -10.91 -4.14 -15.06
N LEU A 92 -9.88 -3.72 -15.80
CA LEU A 92 -8.77 -2.94 -15.27
C LEU A 92 -9.23 -1.65 -14.60
N ALA A 93 -10.09 -0.86 -15.26
CA ALA A 93 -10.63 0.37 -14.68
C ALA A 93 -11.43 0.10 -13.37
N LYS A 94 -12.13 -1.03 -13.29
CA LYS A 94 -12.82 -1.45 -12.07
C LYS A 94 -11.82 -1.79 -10.96
N VAL A 95 -10.78 -2.55 -11.26
CA VAL A 95 -9.72 -2.92 -10.29
C VAL A 95 -9.03 -1.66 -9.77
N LYS A 96 -8.57 -0.77 -10.65
CA LYS A 96 -7.95 0.52 -10.27
C LYS A 96 -8.84 1.33 -9.34
N ARG A 97 -10.13 1.43 -9.63
CA ARG A 97 -11.08 2.15 -8.78
C ARG A 97 -11.25 1.49 -7.41
N GLN A 98 -11.31 0.17 -7.35
CA GLN A 98 -11.49 -0.57 -6.10
C GLN A 98 -10.22 -0.50 -5.23
N THR A 99 -9.04 -0.73 -5.79
CA THR A 99 -7.77 -0.65 -5.07
C THR A 99 -7.50 0.77 -4.58
N TRP A 100 -7.77 1.79 -5.42
CA TRP A 100 -7.71 3.19 -5.01
C TRP A 100 -8.66 3.47 -3.84
N PHE A 101 -9.91 3.02 -3.92
CA PHE A 101 -10.91 3.25 -2.86
C PHE A 101 -10.45 2.63 -1.53
N TRP A 102 -10.06 1.36 -1.54
CA TRP A 102 -9.63 0.69 -0.32
C TRP A 102 -8.33 1.26 0.24
N GLY A 103 -7.38 1.62 -0.62
CA GLY A 103 -6.15 2.30 -0.21
C GLY A 103 -6.42 3.65 0.45
N ARG A 104 -7.32 4.48 -0.13
CA ARG A 104 -7.73 5.75 0.48
C ARG A 104 -8.49 5.56 1.79
N LEU A 105 -9.29 4.53 1.89
CA LEU A 105 -10.02 4.22 3.12
C LEU A 105 -9.04 3.79 4.24
N ASN A 106 -8.01 3.00 3.91
CA ASN A 106 -6.95 2.64 4.85
C ASN A 106 -6.19 3.89 5.34
N PHE A 107 -5.84 4.78 4.42
CA PHE A 107 -5.21 6.05 4.77
C PHE A 107 -6.07 6.90 5.71
N LEU A 108 -7.37 7.01 5.42
CA LEU A 108 -8.32 7.76 6.27
C LEU A 108 -8.59 7.07 7.62
N LEU A 109 -8.47 5.75 7.73
CA LEU A 109 -8.54 5.06 9.02
C LEU A 109 -7.46 5.58 9.99
N VAL A 110 -6.33 5.99 9.46
CA VAL A 110 -5.15 6.40 10.22
C VAL A 110 -5.05 7.91 10.36
N THR A 111 -5.35 8.65 9.30
CA THR A 111 -5.13 10.10 9.21
C THR A 111 -6.47 10.85 9.09
N PRO A 112 -6.90 11.59 10.14
CA PRO A 112 -8.17 12.32 10.12
C PRO A 112 -8.13 13.54 9.18
N THR A 113 -6.97 14.14 8.99
CA THR A 113 -6.78 15.39 8.25
C THR A 113 -5.67 15.27 7.20
N PRO A 114 -5.91 14.54 6.09
CA PRO A 114 -4.91 14.36 5.05
C PRO A 114 -4.56 15.68 4.35
N ARG A 115 -3.39 15.75 3.74
CA ARG A 115 -3.06 16.83 2.81
C ARG A 115 -3.91 16.67 1.55
N VAL A 116 -4.76 17.66 1.26
CA VAL A 116 -5.58 17.70 0.05
C VAL A 116 -5.14 18.84 -0.86
N PRO A 117 -5.01 18.61 -2.18
CA PRO A 117 -4.59 19.64 -3.15
C PRO A 117 -5.72 20.60 -3.50
N LEU A 118 -6.42 21.11 -2.49
CA LEU A 118 -7.53 22.05 -2.61
C LEU A 118 -7.27 23.28 -1.78
N THR A 119 -7.90 24.41 -2.16
CA THR A 119 -7.78 25.69 -1.47
C THR A 119 -9.15 26.22 -1.06
N GLY A 120 -9.17 27.22 -0.17
CA GLY A 120 -10.38 27.93 0.24
C GLY A 120 -11.43 27.03 0.89
N TRP A 121 -12.70 27.31 0.61
CA TRP A 121 -13.83 26.58 1.20
C TRP A 121 -13.90 25.12 0.77
N LYS A 122 -13.46 24.78 -0.47
CA LYS A 122 -13.41 23.40 -0.97
C LYS A 122 -12.50 22.52 -0.12
N LYS A 123 -11.34 23.06 0.32
CA LYS A 123 -10.44 22.37 1.24
C LYS A 123 -11.14 22.08 2.57
N LYS A 124 -11.86 23.06 3.13
CA LYS A 124 -12.57 22.88 4.41
C LYS A 124 -13.62 21.79 4.33
N VAL A 125 -14.41 21.76 3.26
CA VAL A 125 -15.44 20.73 3.04
C VAL A 125 -14.81 19.35 2.88
N ALA A 126 -13.74 19.24 2.07
CA ALA A 126 -13.05 17.97 1.89
C ALA A 126 -12.46 17.43 3.20
N LEU A 127 -11.82 18.29 4.00
CA LEU A 127 -11.27 17.89 5.31
C LEU A 127 -12.37 17.50 6.30
N ALA A 128 -13.50 18.21 6.31
CA ALA A 128 -14.66 17.82 7.12
C ALA A 128 -15.19 16.44 6.72
N GLY A 129 -15.27 16.15 5.42
CA GLY A 129 -15.63 14.81 4.92
C GLY A 129 -14.64 13.73 5.36
N CYS A 130 -13.34 13.98 5.22
CA CYS A 130 -12.29 13.07 5.70
C CYS A 130 -12.40 12.80 7.21
N PHE A 131 -12.64 13.85 7.99
CA PHE A 131 -12.81 13.75 9.44
C PHE A 131 -14.03 12.87 9.80
N VAL A 132 -15.17 13.07 9.14
CA VAL A 132 -16.38 12.26 9.35
C VAL A 132 -16.13 10.79 9.00
N ILE A 133 -15.48 10.53 7.85
CA ILE A 133 -15.14 9.16 7.43
C ILE A 133 -14.20 8.50 8.46
N HIS A 134 -13.14 9.20 8.87
CA HIS A 134 -12.19 8.69 9.87
C HIS A 134 -12.89 8.26 11.16
N HIS A 135 -13.73 9.15 11.73
CA HIS A 135 -14.44 8.83 12.97
C HIS A 135 -15.51 7.76 12.78
N GLY A 136 -16.18 7.72 11.62
CA GLY A 136 -17.08 6.64 11.24
C GLY A 136 -16.39 5.28 11.21
N LEU A 137 -15.22 5.19 10.56
CA LEU A 137 -14.44 3.96 10.51
C LEU A 137 -14.05 3.46 11.92
N LYS A 138 -13.64 4.38 12.81
CA LYS A 138 -13.34 4.06 14.20
C LYS A 138 -14.57 3.63 15.00
N LEU A 139 -15.69 4.31 14.83
CA LEU A 139 -16.96 3.97 15.50
C LEU A 139 -17.42 2.56 15.14
N PHE A 140 -17.34 2.19 13.84
CA PHE A 140 -17.66 0.85 13.36
C PHE A 140 -16.54 -0.17 13.55
N ARG A 141 -15.46 0.21 14.24
CA ARG A 141 -14.32 -0.67 14.55
C ARG A 141 -13.73 -1.35 13.30
N VAL A 142 -13.70 -0.63 12.18
CA VAL A 142 -13.06 -1.13 10.95
C VAL A 142 -11.56 -1.29 11.21
N SER A 143 -11.01 -2.45 10.86
CA SER A 143 -9.59 -2.75 11.05
C SER A 143 -8.80 -2.60 9.75
N SER A 144 -7.50 -2.30 9.87
CA SER A 144 -6.58 -2.30 8.72
C SER A 144 -6.57 -3.67 8.02
N ALA A 145 -6.65 -4.77 8.78
CA ALA A 145 -6.69 -6.12 8.21
C ALA A 145 -7.93 -6.37 7.34
N PHE A 146 -9.09 -5.83 7.72
CA PHE A 146 -10.29 -5.91 6.89
C PHE A 146 -10.11 -5.15 5.57
N ILE A 147 -9.60 -3.92 5.65
CA ILE A 147 -9.39 -3.07 4.47
C ILE A 147 -8.33 -3.70 3.56
N GLN A 148 -7.22 -4.18 4.14
CA GLN A 148 -6.15 -4.84 3.38
C GLN A 148 -6.67 -6.06 2.64
N ARG A 149 -7.48 -6.91 3.29
CA ARG A 149 -8.10 -8.07 2.63
C ARG A 149 -8.95 -7.65 1.43
N LYS A 150 -9.75 -6.58 1.58
CA LYS A 150 -10.59 -6.07 0.49
C LYS A 150 -9.77 -5.47 -0.65
N TRP A 151 -8.66 -4.84 -0.32
CA TRP A 151 -7.70 -4.35 -1.31
C TRP A 151 -7.05 -5.53 -2.05
N ASP A 152 -6.56 -6.53 -1.33
CA ASP A 152 -5.96 -7.74 -1.91
C ASP A 152 -6.95 -8.49 -2.81
N GLU A 153 -8.21 -8.67 -2.38
CA GLU A 153 -9.27 -9.28 -3.20
C GLU A 153 -9.48 -8.51 -4.52
N ALA A 154 -9.43 -7.18 -4.48
CA ALA A 154 -9.57 -6.35 -5.67
C ALA A 154 -8.34 -6.46 -6.59
N ALA A 155 -7.13 -6.39 -6.05
CA ALA A 155 -5.89 -6.46 -6.81
C ALA A 155 -5.73 -7.81 -7.52
N ARG A 156 -6.12 -8.90 -6.87
CA ARG A 156 -6.04 -10.29 -7.40
C ARG A 156 -7.16 -10.69 -8.37
N THR A 157 -8.00 -9.76 -8.80
CA THR A 157 -9.16 -10.06 -9.66
C THR A 157 -8.80 -10.73 -10.98
N ALA A 158 -7.57 -10.56 -11.49
CA ALA A 158 -7.07 -11.17 -12.74
C ALA A 158 -6.13 -12.37 -12.50
N GLU A 159 -6.06 -12.92 -11.28
CA GLU A 159 -5.12 -14.01 -10.94
C GLU A 159 -5.24 -15.23 -11.86
N ASP A 160 -6.48 -15.57 -12.24
CA ASP A 160 -6.76 -16.71 -13.11
C ASP A 160 -6.68 -16.36 -14.62
N GLU A 161 -6.41 -15.11 -14.99
CA GLU A 161 -6.28 -14.73 -16.40
C GLU A 161 -4.94 -15.19 -16.98
N ASN A 162 -4.97 -15.57 -18.27
CA ASN A 162 -3.76 -15.89 -19.02
C ASN A 162 -3.11 -14.60 -19.55
N THR A 163 -2.53 -13.80 -18.63
CA THR A 163 -1.76 -12.60 -18.94
C THR A 163 -0.40 -12.69 -18.29
N ASN A 164 0.62 -12.16 -18.97
CA ASN A 164 2.00 -12.07 -18.45
C ASN A 164 2.35 -10.67 -17.97
N HIS A 165 1.42 -9.72 -18.04
CA HIS A 165 1.63 -8.37 -17.56
C HIS A 165 1.30 -8.26 -16.09
N TYR A 166 2.23 -7.72 -15.32
CA TYR A 166 2.11 -7.54 -13.88
C TYR A 166 2.42 -6.10 -13.48
N ALA A 167 1.74 -5.60 -12.46
CA ALA A 167 2.03 -4.30 -11.86
C ALA A 167 1.61 -4.25 -10.40
N SER A 168 2.09 -3.23 -9.69
CA SER A 168 1.59 -2.91 -8.36
C SER A 168 0.39 -1.98 -8.45
N PHE A 169 -0.76 -2.43 -7.93
CA PHE A 169 -1.96 -1.59 -7.79
C PHE A 169 -1.89 -0.63 -6.57
N VAL A 170 -0.77 -0.57 -5.89
CA VAL A 170 -0.47 0.50 -4.92
C VAL A 170 -0.31 1.82 -5.65
N GLU A 171 0.24 1.77 -6.87
CA GLU A 171 0.39 2.92 -7.75
C GLU A 171 -0.95 3.30 -8.41
N PRO A 172 -1.22 4.60 -8.60
CA PRO A 172 -2.46 5.08 -9.21
C PRO A 172 -2.60 4.68 -10.69
N ASP A 173 -1.47 4.59 -11.41
CA ASP A 173 -1.40 4.21 -12.83
C ASP A 173 -0.45 3.02 -13.01
N PRO A 174 -0.90 1.82 -12.60
CA PRO A 174 -0.07 0.61 -12.60
C PRO A 174 0.48 0.26 -13.99
N GLU A 175 -0.21 0.63 -15.07
CA GLU A 175 0.22 0.37 -16.45
C GLU A 175 1.55 1.03 -16.80
N ASN A 176 1.89 2.16 -16.16
CA ASN A 176 3.15 2.88 -16.39
C ASN A 176 4.37 2.17 -15.77
N TRP A 177 4.13 1.25 -14.86
CA TRP A 177 5.12 0.48 -14.10
C TRP A 177 4.96 -1.03 -14.30
N SER A 178 4.21 -1.41 -15.34
CA SER A 178 4.01 -2.82 -15.67
C SER A 178 5.28 -3.45 -16.23
N MET A 179 5.43 -4.73 -15.98
CA MET A 179 6.49 -5.56 -16.55
C MET A 179 5.93 -6.92 -16.93
N ASP A 180 6.58 -7.56 -17.86
CA ASP A 180 6.32 -8.94 -18.21
C ASP A 180 7.11 -9.88 -17.28
N LYS A 181 6.56 -11.05 -17.00
CA LYS A 181 7.22 -12.03 -16.12
C LYS A 181 8.59 -12.47 -16.65
N GLU A 182 8.81 -12.33 -17.95
CA GLU A 182 10.05 -12.71 -18.64
C GLU A 182 11.16 -11.65 -18.49
N ASP A 183 10.82 -10.44 -18.02
CA ASP A 183 11.74 -9.32 -17.86
C ASP A 183 12.41 -9.27 -16.45
N VAL A 184 12.16 -10.27 -15.60
CA VAL A 184 12.62 -10.33 -14.19
C VAL A 184 13.74 -11.35 -13.99
#